data_fc668d11b8822e83e1fe71de559b7bb7
#
_entry.id   fc668d11b8822e83e1fe71de559b7bb7
#
_cell.length_a   1.000
_cell.length_b   1.000
_cell.length_c   1.000
_cell.angle_alpha   90.00
_cell.angle_beta   90.00
_cell.angle_gamma   90.00
#
_symmetry.space_group_name_H-M   'P 1'
#
loop_
_entity.id
_entity.type
_entity.pdbx_description
1 polymer ?
#
loop_
_entity_poly.entity_id
_entity_poly.type
_entity_poly.pdbx_seq_one_letter_code
_entity_poly.pdbx_strand_id
1 'polypeptide(L)'
;MRRPSLTAIAYDKRGRILSIGRNSYVKTHPLQAKAAASVGDDSKIYLHAEVAALVKVKDWSKIYRLVVTRFNSKGEPVCAKPCRVCQFVLDQAGVELVEHT
;
A
#
# COMPACT_ATOMS: atom_id res chain seq x y z
N MET A 1 1.42 -17.64 15.95
CA MET A 1 1.91 -16.25 15.87
C MET A 1 1.11 -15.47 14.82
N ARG A 2 0.53 -14.36 15.20
CA ARG A 2 -0.19 -13.52 14.26
C ARG A 2 0.81 -12.72 13.41
N ARG A 3 0.58 -12.71 12.10
CA ARG A 3 1.32 -11.84 11.19
C ARG A 3 0.82 -10.40 11.31
N PRO A 4 1.70 -9.40 11.09
CA PRO A 4 1.27 -8.00 11.10
C PRO A 4 0.14 -7.75 10.10
N SER A 5 -0.85 -6.96 10.52
CA SER A 5 -1.96 -6.54 9.66
C SER A 5 -1.72 -5.10 9.22
N LEU A 6 -1.60 -4.91 7.90
CA LEU A 6 -1.47 -3.58 7.30
C LEU A 6 -2.75 -3.28 6.52
N THR A 7 -3.21 -2.02 6.65
CA THR A 7 -4.34 -1.51 5.89
C THR A 7 -3.94 -0.19 5.26
N ALA A 8 -4.26 -0.03 3.99
CA ALA A 8 -4.05 1.22 3.27
C ALA A 8 -5.39 1.74 2.76
N ILE A 9 -5.68 3.01 3.02
CA ILE A 9 -6.93 3.65 2.60
C ILE A 9 -6.58 4.82 1.67
N ALA A 10 -7.13 4.81 0.46
CA ALA A 10 -6.96 5.88 -0.51
C ALA A 10 -8.13 6.86 -0.41
N TYR A 11 -7.81 8.15 -0.33
CA TYR A 11 -8.79 9.24 -0.24
C TYR A 11 -8.64 10.20 -1.41
N ASP A 12 -9.76 10.81 -1.82
CA ASP A 12 -9.74 11.93 -2.77
C ASP A 12 -9.50 13.26 -2.05
N LYS A 13 -9.46 14.38 -2.79
CA LYS A 13 -9.27 15.72 -2.22
C LYS A 13 -10.35 16.15 -1.24
N ARG A 14 -11.53 15.56 -1.34
CA ARG A 14 -12.66 15.86 -0.46
C ARG A 14 -12.69 14.97 0.77
N GLY A 15 -11.71 14.08 0.93
CA GLY A 15 -11.63 13.16 2.07
C GLY A 15 -12.53 11.94 1.93
N ARG A 16 -13.07 11.66 0.74
CA ARG A 16 -13.88 10.46 0.51
C ARG A 16 -12.99 9.25 0.25
N ILE A 17 -13.38 8.10 0.79
CA ILE A 17 -12.65 6.86 0.60
C ILE A 17 -12.85 6.36 -0.83
N LEU A 18 -11.76 6.17 -1.56
CA LEU A 18 -11.76 5.61 -2.91
C LEU A 18 -11.57 4.09 -2.88
N SER A 19 -10.72 3.59 -2.00
CA SER A 19 -10.45 2.17 -1.87
C SER A 19 -9.80 1.86 -0.52
N ILE A 20 -9.88 0.58 -0.15
CA ILE A 20 -9.20 0.04 1.04
C ILE A 20 -8.45 -1.21 0.58
N GLY A 21 -7.15 -1.26 0.88
CA GLY A 21 -6.31 -2.41 0.59
C GLY A 21 -5.71 -3.00 1.85
N ARG A 22 -5.51 -4.32 1.85
CA ARG A 22 -4.86 -5.05 2.93
C ARG A 22 -3.73 -5.88 2.38
N ASN A 23 -2.67 -6.07 3.17
CA ASN A 23 -1.57 -6.92 2.76
C ASN A 23 -2.02 -8.39 2.67
N SER A 24 -1.37 -9.14 1.80
CA SER A 24 -1.60 -10.58 1.64
C SER A 24 -0.28 -11.32 1.75
N TYR A 25 -0.32 -12.51 2.35
CA TYR A 25 0.83 -13.42 2.43
C TYR A 25 0.71 -14.57 1.42
N VAL A 26 -0.35 -14.59 0.61
CA VAL A 26 -0.59 -15.65 -0.37
C VAL A 26 -0.91 -15.12 -1.76
N LYS A 27 -1.46 -13.91 -1.87
CA LYS A 27 -1.81 -13.31 -3.17
C LYS A 27 -0.64 -12.53 -3.73
N THR A 28 -0.48 -12.60 -5.06
CA THR A 28 0.48 -11.78 -5.80
C THR A 28 -0.29 -10.95 -6.83
N HIS A 29 0.35 -9.93 -7.35
CA HIS A 29 -0.23 -9.10 -8.41
C HIS A 29 0.90 -8.67 -9.36
N PRO A 30 0.65 -8.64 -10.70
CA PRO A 30 1.66 -8.24 -11.67
C PRO A 30 2.30 -6.87 -11.38
N LEU A 31 1.52 -5.91 -10.90
CA LEU A 31 2.03 -4.59 -10.54
C LEU A 31 3.05 -4.67 -9.40
N GLN A 32 2.77 -5.47 -8.36
CA GLN A 32 3.69 -5.67 -7.24
C GLN A 32 4.98 -6.35 -7.71
N ALA A 33 4.86 -7.40 -8.50
CA ALA A 33 6.01 -8.15 -9.02
C ALA A 33 6.88 -7.27 -9.91
N LYS A 34 6.25 -6.48 -10.79
CA LYS A 34 6.96 -5.57 -11.69
C LYS A 34 7.70 -4.48 -10.92
N ALA A 35 7.07 -3.91 -9.90
CA ALA A 35 7.69 -2.90 -9.05
C ALA A 35 8.86 -3.48 -8.26
N ALA A 36 8.71 -4.70 -7.72
CA ALA A 36 9.79 -5.39 -7.01
C ALA A 36 11.00 -5.60 -7.91
N ALA A 37 10.79 -6.05 -9.14
CA ALA A 37 11.85 -6.22 -10.12
C ALA A 37 12.52 -4.87 -10.45
N SER A 38 11.75 -3.81 -10.59
CA SER A 38 12.26 -2.47 -10.93
C SER A 38 13.17 -1.89 -9.86
N VAL A 39 12.96 -2.21 -8.60
CA VAL A 39 13.83 -1.74 -7.50
C VAL A 39 14.87 -2.79 -7.09
N GLY A 40 14.93 -3.94 -7.78
CA GLY A 40 15.91 -4.98 -7.52
C GLY A 40 15.62 -5.81 -6.27
N ASP A 41 14.35 -5.95 -5.87
CA ASP A 41 13.96 -6.72 -4.70
C ASP A 41 12.86 -7.73 -5.05
N ASP A 42 13.26 -8.79 -5.76
CA ASP A 42 12.36 -9.83 -6.28
C ASP A 42 11.65 -10.62 -5.17
N SER A 43 12.12 -10.54 -3.94
CA SER A 43 11.49 -11.26 -2.82
C SER A 43 10.16 -10.62 -2.39
N LYS A 44 9.90 -9.38 -2.80
CA LYS A 44 8.70 -8.62 -2.41
C LYS A 44 7.56 -8.81 -3.40
N ILE A 45 7.24 -10.06 -3.75
CA ILE A 45 6.22 -10.38 -4.77
C ILE A 45 4.81 -10.48 -4.21
N TYR A 46 4.64 -10.70 -2.90
CA TYR A 46 3.30 -10.76 -2.31
C TYR A 46 2.68 -9.37 -2.23
N LEU A 47 1.35 -9.34 -2.39
CA LEU A 47 0.62 -8.08 -2.47
C LEU A 47 0.67 -7.30 -1.15
N HIS A 48 1.24 -6.10 -1.18
CA HIS A 48 1.26 -5.19 -0.05
C HIS A 48 -0.03 -4.36 0.01
N ALA A 49 -0.36 -3.84 1.19
CA ALA A 49 -1.60 -3.07 1.40
C ALA A 49 -1.70 -1.85 0.48
N GLU A 50 -0.61 -1.12 0.30
CA GLU A 50 -0.55 0.09 -0.53
C GLU A 50 -0.88 -0.24 -1.99
N VAL A 51 -0.24 -1.29 -2.53
CA VAL A 51 -0.50 -1.73 -3.91
C VAL A 51 -1.92 -2.28 -4.04
N ALA A 52 -2.40 -3.02 -3.02
CA ALA A 52 -3.77 -3.53 -3.01
C ALA A 52 -4.80 -2.39 -3.08
N ALA A 53 -4.56 -1.28 -2.39
CA ALA A 53 -5.42 -0.10 -2.49
C ALA A 53 -5.36 0.53 -3.88
N LEU A 54 -4.18 0.66 -4.47
CA LEU A 54 -3.98 1.28 -5.78
C LEU A 54 -4.66 0.49 -6.90
N VAL A 55 -4.55 -0.84 -6.90
CA VAL A 55 -5.11 -1.66 -8.00
C VAL A 55 -6.63 -1.62 -8.05
N LYS A 56 -7.29 -1.19 -6.98
CA LYS A 56 -8.75 -1.04 -6.93
C LYS A 56 -9.25 0.28 -7.48
N VAL A 57 -8.35 1.24 -7.72
CA VAL A 57 -8.72 2.56 -8.24
C VAL A 57 -8.35 2.61 -9.72
N LYS A 58 -9.34 2.87 -10.57
CA LYS A 58 -9.12 2.93 -12.03
C LYS A 58 -8.31 4.14 -12.45
N ASP A 59 -8.55 5.28 -11.82
CA ASP A 59 -7.89 6.54 -12.14
C ASP A 59 -7.10 7.03 -10.95
N TRP A 60 -5.79 6.80 -10.97
CA TRP A 60 -4.89 7.17 -9.87
C TRP A 60 -4.78 8.68 -9.69
N SER A 61 -5.11 9.48 -10.70
CA SER A 61 -5.09 10.94 -10.58
C SER A 61 -6.09 11.46 -9.54
N LYS A 62 -7.10 10.67 -9.19
CA LYS A 62 -8.09 11.01 -8.17
C LYS A 62 -7.58 10.79 -6.74
N ILE A 63 -6.50 10.03 -6.56
CA ILE A 63 -5.95 9.75 -5.25
C ILE A 63 -5.14 10.96 -4.78
N TYR A 64 -5.59 11.59 -3.70
CA TYR A 64 -4.89 12.71 -3.09
C TYR A 64 -4.04 12.25 -1.90
N ARG A 65 -4.61 11.39 -1.04
CA ARG A 65 -3.99 10.95 0.20
C ARG A 65 -4.10 9.45 0.35
N LEU A 66 -3.02 8.82 0.80
CA LEU A 66 -3.00 7.41 1.18
C LEU A 66 -2.58 7.31 2.65
N VAL A 67 -3.40 6.64 3.45
CA VAL A 67 -3.12 6.41 4.88
C VAL A 67 -2.84 4.94 5.10
N VAL A 68 -1.66 4.62 5.63
CA VAL A 68 -1.24 3.25 5.89
C VAL A 68 -1.14 3.03 7.39
N THR A 69 -1.86 2.03 7.89
CA THR A 69 -1.83 1.67 9.30
C THR A 69 -1.33 0.25 9.48
N ARG A 70 -0.57 0.03 10.53
CA ARG A 70 -0.06 -1.29 10.90
C ARG A 70 -0.26 -1.50 12.39
N PHE A 71 -0.81 -2.64 12.75
CA PHE A 71 -1.01 -3.04 14.14
C PHE A 71 -0.28 -4.35 14.41
N ASN A 72 0.36 -4.44 15.57
CA ASN A 72 1.00 -5.66 16.01
C ASN A 72 -0.04 -6.66 16.57
N SER A 73 0.42 -7.82 17.02
CA SER A 73 -0.47 -8.86 17.57
C SER A 73 -1.23 -8.42 18.83
N LYS A 74 -0.77 -7.35 19.50
CA LYS A 74 -1.42 -6.79 20.69
C LYS A 74 -2.42 -5.69 20.36
N GLY A 75 -2.60 -5.36 19.07
CA GLY A 75 -3.48 -4.29 18.63
C GLY A 75 -2.89 -2.89 18.76
N GLU A 76 -1.58 -2.76 19.00
CA GLU A 76 -0.91 -1.47 19.13
C GLU A 76 -0.44 -0.95 17.76
N PRO A 77 -0.60 0.37 17.48
CA PRO A 77 -0.07 0.92 16.22
C PRO A 77 1.46 0.85 16.20
N VAL A 78 2.01 0.42 15.07
CA VAL A 78 3.45 0.36 14.85
C VAL A 78 3.79 1.00 13.51
N CYS A 79 5.07 1.26 13.27
CA CYS A 79 5.52 1.95 12.05
C CYS A 79 5.08 1.20 10.79
N ALA A 80 4.39 1.90 9.90
CA ALA A 80 3.87 1.38 8.63
C ALA A 80 4.46 2.12 7.44
N LYS A 81 5.67 2.67 7.56
CA LYS A 81 6.33 3.38 6.46
C LYS A 81 6.42 2.47 5.24
N PRO A 82 6.01 2.95 4.04
CA PRO A 82 6.09 2.15 2.82
C PRO A 82 7.52 1.65 2.56
N CYS A 83 7.64 0.40 2.13
CA CYS A 83 8.94 -0.15 1.71
C CYS A 83 9.34 0.46 0.36
N ARG A 84 10.57 0.16 -0.10
CA ARG A 84 11.08 0.69 -1.37
C ARG A 84 10.18 0.34 -2.56
N VAL A 85 9.64 -0.88 -2.57
CA VAL A 85 8.75 -1.34 -3.65
C VAL A 85 7.45 -0.53 -3.65
N CYS A 86 6.81 -0.38 -2.50
CA CYS A 86 5.57 0.38 -2.39
C CYS A 86 5.81 1.87 -2.66
N GLN A 87 6.91 2.43 -2.18
CA GLN A 87 7.26 3.83 -2.45
C GLN A 87 7.43 4.07 -3.95
N PHE A 88 8.07 3.14 -4.66
CA PHE A 88 8.20 3.22 -6.11
C PHE A 88 6.83 3.29 -6.79
N VAL A 89 5.88 2.42 -6.40
CA VAL A 89 4.54 2.41 -6.98
C VAL A 89 3.78 3.69 -6.64
N LEU A 90 3.90 4.18 -5.40
CA LEU A 90 3.25 5.44 -4.98
C LEU A 90 3.77 6.64 -5.77
N ASP A 91 5.07 6.68 -6.03
CA ASP A 91 5.68 7.74 -6.84
C ASP A 91 5.18 7.67 -8.29
N GLN A 92 5.06 6.46 -8.85
CA GLN A 92 4.52 6.25 -10.20
C GLN A 92 3.05 6.68 -10.29
N ALA A 93 2.28 6.46 -9.23
CA ALA A 93 0.86 6.83 -9.18
C ALA A 93 0.65 8.33 -8.95
N GLY A 94 1.69 9.05 -8.52
CA GLY A 94 1.59 10.49 -8.26
C GLY A 94 0.81 10.84 -7.01
N VAL A 95 0.80 9.96 -5.99
CA VAL A 95 0.11 10.23 -4.71
C VAL A 95 0.82 11.37 -3.98
N GLU A 96 0.09 12.46 -3.70
CA GLU A 96 0.68 13.68 -3.13
C GLU A 96 1.01 13.56 -1.64
N LEU A 97 0.15 12.87 -0.88
CA LEU A 97 0.29 12.78 0.57
C LEU A 97 0.20 11.34 1.02
N VAL A 98 1.25 10.85 1.66
CA VAL A 98 1.28 9.51 2.26
C VAL A 98 1.49 9.67 3.76
N GLU A 99 0.52 9.18 4.54
CA GLU A 99 0.57 9.17 6.00
C GLU A 99 0.66 7.71 6.48
N HIS A 100 1.37 7.48 7.57
CA HIS A 100 1.50 6.14 8.13
C HIS A 100 1.63 6.17 9.66
N THR A 101 1.28 5.05 10.29
CA THR A 101 1.52 4.88 11.73
C THR A 101 2.98 4.69 12.08
#